data_2229f2008108606516308f81a5a71462
#
_entry.id   2229f2008108606516308f81a5a71462
#
_cell.length_a   1.000
_cell.length_b   1.000
_cell.length_c   1.000
_cell.angle_alpha   90.00
_cell.angle_beta   90.00
_cell.angle_gamma   90.00
#
_symmetry.space_group_name_H-M   'P 1'
#
loop_
_entity.id
_entity.type
_entity.pdbx_description
1 polymer ?
#
loop_
_entity_poly.entity_id
_entity_poly.type
_entity_poly.pdbx_seq_one_letter_code
_entity_poly.pdbx_strand_id
1 'polypeptide(L)'
;MAGEAIYKYGTQKTLEANGGSITNGTIVQANDATYGVVADGAYYPDGEFVASFTYGTGPTEGTALVLLARPINIDSTNDAEVPEAGLPQVFVGSFVVNNVTTLQYQLCVGYNLPREAEYYLYNASTGQTVSAGWTLKVTPRTYAPAA
;
A
#
# COMPACT_ATOMS: atom_id res chain seq x y z
N MET A 1 -13.85 -5.09 -28.85
CA MET A 1 -14.01 -6.43 -29.43
C MET A 1 -14.50 -7.38 -28.35
N ALA A 2 -15.53 -8.13 -28.67
CA ALA A 2 -16.06 -9.11 -27.72
C ALA A 2 -15.01 -10.18 -27.41
N GLY A 3 -14.82 -10.48 -26.12
CA GLY A 3 -13.88 -11.47 -25.64
C GLY A 3 -12.50 -10.92 -25.21
N GLU A 4 -12.20 -9.65 -25.45
CA GLU A 4 -11.01 -9.04 -24.90
C GLU A 4 -11.23 -8.64 -23.44
N ALA A 5 -10.23 -8.87 -22.61
CA ALA A 5 -10.24 -8.40 -21.23
C ALA A 5 -9.57 -7.02 -21.15
N ILE A 6 -10.20 -6.12 -20.42
CA ILE A 6 -9.66 -4.79 -20.12
C ILE A 6 -9.55 -4.60 -18.62
N TYR A 7 -8.66 -3.72 -18.19
CA TYR A 7 -8.63 -3.30 -16.80
C TYR A 7 -9.85 -2.41 -16.51
N LYS A 8 -10.50 -2.69 -15.40
CA LYS A 8 -11.57 -1.87 -14.85
C LYS A 8 -11.14 -1.36 -13.48
N TYR A 9 -11.38 -0.08 -13.24
CA TYR A 9 -10.97 0.59 -12.00
C TYR A 9 -12.18 1.02 -11.19
N GLY A 10 -12.08 0.88 -9.86
CA GLY A 10 -13.02 1.45 -8.91
C GLY A 10 -12.59 2.84 -8.47
N THR A 11 -13.30 3.37 -7.48
CA THR A 11 -13.01 4.69 -6.91
C THR A 11 -11.77 4.64 -6.02
N GLN A 12 -10.84 5.57 -6.22
CA GLN A 12 -9.64 5.69 -5.38
C GLN A 12 -10.02 5.93 -3.92
N LYS A 13 -9.36 5.22 -3.02
CA LYS A 13 -9.54 5.34 -1.58
C LYS A 13 -8.26 5.81 -0.90
N THR A 14 -8.38 6.77 0.00
CA THR A 14 -7.25 7.24 0.82
C THR A 14 -7.13 6.36 2.05
N LEU A 15 -5.99 5.71 2.21
CA LEU A 15 -5.66 4.86 3.37
C LEU A 15 -4.92 5.66 4.44
N GLU A 16 -4.13 6.66 4.04
CA GLU A 16 -3.47 7.62 4.91
C GLU A 16 -3.32 8.96 4.20
N ALA A 17 -3.80 10.01 4.83
CA ALA A 17 -3.71 11.38 4.29
C ALA A 17 -2.56 12.19 4.89
N ASN A 18 -2.07 11.82 6.08
CA ASN A 18 -1.05 12.57 6.81
C ASN A 18 -0.33 11.66 7.81
N GLY A 19 0.46 10.72 7.31
CA GLY A 19 1.15 9.74 8.13
C GLY A 19 2.26 10.34 9.00
N GLY A 20 2.50 9.73 10.15
CA GLY A 20 3.62 10.08 11.03
C GLY A 20 4.95 9.64 10.44
N SER A 21 6.06 10.20 10.93
CA SER A 21 7.40 9.83 10.45
C SER A 21 7.68 8.32 10.63
N ILE A 22 8.44 7.75 9.69
CA ILE A 22 8.81 6.34 9.72
C ILE A 22 10.33 6.24 9.76
N THR A 23 10.89 5.94 10.93
CA THR A 23 12.33 5.76 11.07
C THR A 23 12.80 4.50 10.35
N ASN A 24 14.07 4.49 9.93
CA ASN A 24 14.65 3.31 9.29
C ASN A 24 14.52 2.08 10.20
N GLY A 25 14.05 0.96 9.64
CA GLY A 25 13.81 -0.28 10.37
C GLY A 25 12.46 -0.38 11.06
N THR A 26 11.54 0.57 10.89
CA THR A 26 10.22 0.56 11.55
C THR A 26 9.06 0.41 10.57
N ILE A 27 7.93 -0.05 11.10
CA ILE A 27 6.67 -0.24 10.39
C ILE A 27 5.63 0.70 11.00
N VAL A 28 4.88 1.41 10.16
CA VAL A 28 3.82 2.33 10.58
C VAL A 28 2.53 2.02 9.82
N GLN A 29 1.42 1.97 10.53
CA GLN A 29 0.11 1.73 9.97
C GLN A 29 -0.43 2.96 9.22
N ALA A 30 -1.10 2.72 8.10
CA ALA A 30 -1.98 3.69 7.46
C ALA A 30 -3.32 3.68 8.19
N ASN A 31 -3.64 4.76 8.89
CA ASN A 31 -4.68 4.78 9.92
C ASN A 31 -6.05 5.31 9.47
N ASP A 32 -6.17 5.89 8.29
CA ASP A 32 -7.41 6.56 7.90
C ASP A 32 -8.49 5.60 7.40
N ALA A 33 -8.10 4.47 6.83
CA ALA A 33 -9.05 3.48 6.34
C ALA A 33 -8.45 2.09 6.20
N THR A 34 -9.31 1.08 6.27
CA THR A 34 -9.03 -0.28 5.81
C THR A 34 -9.41 -0.42 4.34
N TYR A 35 -8.93 -1.46 3.67
CA TYR A 35 -9.27 -1.73 2.29
C TYR A 35 -9.31 -3.24 2.03
N GLY A 36 -10.25 -3.65 1.22
CA GLY A 36 -10.40 -5.05 0.82
C GLY A 36 -10.89 -5.16 -0.62
N VAL A 37 -10.99 -6.40 -1.10
CA VAL A 37 -11.31 -6.69 -2.50
C VAL A 37 -12.74 -6.32 -2.91
N VAL A 38 -13.65 -6.08 -1.96
CA VAL A 38 -14.99 -5.59 -2.27
C VAL A 38 -15.00 -4.07 -2.10
N ALA A 39 -15.14 -3.38 -3.21
CA ALA A 39 -15.19 -1.93 -3.24
C ALA A 39 -16.27 -1.47 -4.23
N ASP A 40 -16.93 -0.36 -3.95
CA ASP A 40 -17.99 0.20 -4.78
C ASP A 40 -19.08 -0.84 -5.16
N GLY A 41 -19.35 -1.81 -4.27
CA GLY A 41 -20.32 -2.87 -4.51
C GLY A 41 -19.87 -3.93 -5.53
N ALA A 42 -18.61 -3.93 -5.93
CA ALA A 42 -18.05 -4.87 -6.90
C ALA A 42 -16.79 -5.54 -6.36
N TYR A 43 -16.37 -6.63 -6.99
CA TYR A 43 -15.18 -7.37 -6.62
C TYR A 43 -13.97 -6.90 -7.43
N TYR A 44 -12.92 -6.49 -6.73
CA TYR A 44 -11.64 -6.06 -7.30
C TYR A 44 -10.50 -6.82 -6.62
N PRO A 45 -9.93 -7.86 -7.24
CA PRO A 45 -8.89 -8.66 -6.60
C PRO A 45 -7.58 -7.90 -6.42
N ASP A 46 -7.33 -6.88 -7.24
CA ASP A 46 -6.08 -6.14 -7.27
C ASP A 46 -6.27 -4.67 -6.91
N GLY A 47 -5.19 -3.99 -6.58
CA GLY A 47 -5.19 -2.55 -6.32
C GLY A 47 -3.91 -1.89 -6.82
N GLU A 48 -4.04 -0.69 -7.34
CA GLU A 48 -2.91 0.18 -7.64
C GLU A 48 -2.70 1.12 -6.45
N PHE A 49 -1.60 0.92 -5.73
CA PHE A 49 -1.24 1.74 -4.58
C PHE A 49 -0.30 2.86 -5.00
N VAL A 50 -0.61 4.07 -4.55
CA VAL A 50 0.25 5.25 -4.75
C VAL A 50 0.65 5.78 -3.39
N ALA A 51 1.96 5.88 -3.16
CA ALA A 51 2.51 6.54 -2.00
C ALA A 51 3.16 7.87 -2.40
N SER A 52 2.95 8.91 -1.61
CA SER A 52 3.71 10.14 -1.72
C SER A 52 4.46 10.40 -0.41
N PHE A 53 5.72 10.76 -0.51
CA PHE A 53 6.57 10.91 0.67
C PHE A 53 7.77 11.80 0.42
N THR A 54 8.36 12.31 1.51
CA THR A 54 9.60 13.09 1.49
C THR A 54 10.58 12.54 2.52
N TYR A 55 11.85 12.89 2.32
CA TYR A 55 12.94 12.63 3.26
C TYR A 55 13.62 13.96 3.59
N GLY A 56 14.01 14.16 4.84
CA GLY A 56 14.84 15.31 5.23
C GLY A 56 16.28 15.20 4.74
N THR A 57 16.79 13.97 4.63
CA THR A 57 18.07 13.61 4.03
C THR A 57 17.81 12.54 2.99
N GLY A 58 18.44 12.65 1.81
CA GLY A 58 18.23 11.69 0.72
C GLY A 58 18.51 10.24 1.14
N PRO A 59 17.58 9.32 0.92
CA PRO A 59 17.76 7.90 1.23
C PRO A 59 18.72 7.24 0.24
N THR A 60 19.10 6.00 0.52
CA THR A 60 19.90 5.20 -0.42
C THR A 60 19.07 4.90 -1.66
N GLU A 61 19.54 5.33 -2.83
CA GLU A 61 18.84 5.13 -4.09
C GLU A 61 18.67 3.66 -4.43
N GLY A 62 17.51 3.31 -4.97
CA GLY A 62 17.18 1.93 -5.36
C GLY A 62 16.73 1.04 -4.20
N THR A 63 16.68 1.56 -2.99
CA THR A 63 16.01 0.87 -1.87
C THR A 63 14.51 1.11 -1.95
N ALA A 64 13.72 0.52 -1.05
CA ALA A 64 12.28 0.58 -1.15
C ALA A 64 11.60 0.71 0.22
N LEU A 65 10.44 1.37 0.21
CA LEU A 65 9.43 1.22 1.24
C LEU A 65 8.59 -0.01 0.91
N VAL A 66 8.40 -0.89 1.86
CA VAL A 66 7.63 -2.12 1.67
C VAL A 66 6.19 -1.90 2.10
N LEU A 67 5.24 -2.30 1.26
CA LEU A 67 3.83 -2.27 1.57
C LEU A 67 3.38 -3.63 2.09
N LEU A 68 2.85 -3.64 3.31
CA LEU A 68 2.35 -4.83 3.99
C LEU A 68 0.85 -4.71 4.22
N ALA A 69 0.15 -5.83 4.20
CA ALA A 69 -1.25 -5.93 4.58
C ALA A 69 -1.39 -6.84 5.81
N ARG A 70 -2.23 -6.42 6.73
CA ARG A 70 -2.68 -7.25 7.85
C ARG A 70 -4.12 -7.68 7.57
N PRO A 71 -4.38 -8.94 7.20
CA PRO A 71 -5.75 -9.41 7.05
C PRO A 71 -6.52 -9.26 8.37
N ILE A 72 -7.71 -8.72 8.30
CA ILE A 72 -8.60 -8.56 9.45
C ILE A 72 -9.92 -9.27 9.21
N ASN A 73 -10.64 -9.58 10.29
CA ASN A 73 -11.92 -10.29 10.23
C ASN A 73 -11.83 -11.61 9.44
N ILE A 74 -10.71 -12.33 9.59
CA ILE A 74 -10.42 -13.53 8.78
C ILE A 74 -11.37 -14.69 9.06
N ASP A 75 -11.98 -14.71 10.25
CA ASP A 75 -13.03 -15.66 10.64
C ASP A 75 -14.30 -14.94 11.13
N SER A 76 -14.57 -13.76 10.59
CA SER A 76 -15.62 -12.81 10.96
C SER A 76 -15.30 -11.87 12.12
N THR A 77 -14.41 -12.21 13.05
CA THR A 77 -14.10 -11.39 14.23
C THR A 77 -12.63 -11.26 14.57
N ASN A 78 -11.81 -12.23 14.19
CA ASN A 78 -10.39 -12.21 14.53
C ASN A 78 -9.53 -11.64 13.41
N ASP A 79 -8.43 -11.04 13.81
CA ASP A 79 -7.46 -10.45 12.91
C ASP A 79 -6.17 -11.27 12.90
N ALA A 80 -5.42 -11.16 11.80
CA ALA A 80 -4.05 -11.67 11.75
C ALA A 80 -3.15 -10.86 12.69
N GLU A 81 -1.97 -11.39 12.97
CA GLU A 81 -0.98 -10.69 13.80
C GLU A 81 -0.56 -9.35 13.16
N VAL A 82 -0.23 -8.39 14.01
CA VAL A 82 0.31 -7.11 13.55
C VAL A 82 1.68 -7.33 12.89
N PRO A 83 1.94 -6.73 11.73
CA PRO A 83 3.26 -6.84 11.10
C PRO A 83 4.39 -6.33 11.98
N GLU A 84 5.45 -7.11 12.04
CA GLU A 84 6.70 -6.76 12.72
C GLU A 84 7.87 -6.95 11.75
N ALA A 85 9.01 -6.35 12.02
CA ALA A 85 10.16 -6.39 11.12
C ALA A 85 10.61 -7.82 10.76
N GLY A 86 10.51 -8.77 11.71
CA GLY A 86 10.83 -10.18 11.50
C GLY A 86 9.65 -11.04 11.03
N LEU A 87 8.45 -10.49 10.99
CA LEU A 87 7.19 -11.19 10.67
C LEU A 87 6.30 -10.31 9.80
N PRO A 88 6.69 -10.06 8.53
CA PRO A 88 5.83 -9.35 7.60
C PRO A 88 4.65 -10.25 7.26
N GLN A 89 3.41 -9.80 7.52
CA GLN A 89 2.22 -10.62 7.35
C GLN A 89 1.96 -10.94 5.88
N VAL A 90 1.36 -10.04 5.16
CA VAL A 90 1.16 -10.18 3.73
C VAL A 90 1.97 -9.11 3.01
N PHE A 91 2.98 -9.55 2.27
CA PHE A 91 3.72 -8.67 1.38
C PHE A 91 2.81 -8.30 0.20
N VAL A 92 2.62 -7.00 -0.01
CA VAL A 92 1.80 -6.48 -1.12
C VAL A 92 2.67 -6.03 -2.27
N GLY A 93 3.70 -5.24 -1.97
CA GLY A 93 4.60 -4.70 -2.97
C GLY A 93 5.62 -3.76 -2.36
N SER A 94 6.29 -3.00 -3.20
CA SER A 94 7.30 -2.04 -2.75
C SER A 94 7.25 -0.76 -3.57
N PHE A 95 7.62 0.35 -2.92
CA PHE A 95 7.77 1.66 -3.53
C PHE A 95 9.25 1.98 -3.58
N VAL A 96 9.83 1.99 -4.77
CA VAL A 96 11.26 2.32 -4.95
C VAL A 96 11.49 3.78 -4.60
N VAL A 97 12.54 4.07 -3.84
CA VAL A 97 12.86 5.43 -3.43
C VAL A 97 14.03 5.98 -4.25
N ASN A 98 13.97 7.29 -4.53
CA ASN A 98 15.06 8.03 -5.15
C ASN A 98 15.84 8.80 -4.08
N ASN A 99 17.12 9.01 -4.31
CA ASN A 99 17.99 9.79 -3.44
C ASN A 99 17.72 11.29 -3.62
N VAL A 100 16.55 11.73 -3.17
CA VAL A 100 16.13 13.14 -3.23
C VAL A 100 15.40 13.52 -1.93
N THR A 101 15.38 14.82 -1.64
CA THR A 101 14.65 15.36 -0.48
C THR A 101 13.31 15.98 -0.88
N THR A 102 13.04 16.07 -2.18
CA THR A 102 11.76 16.58 -2.70
C THR A 102 10.68 15.50 -2.64
N LEU A 103 9.43 15.93 -2.77
CA LEU A 103 8.28 15.02 -2.78
C LEU A 103 8.38 14.01 -3.91
N GLN A 104 8.24 12.74 -3.57
CA GLN A 104 8.22 11.61 -4.51
C GLN A 104 6.82 10.99 -4.55
N TYR A 105 6.42 10.54 -5.74
CA TYR A 105 5.23 9.74 -5.96
C TYR A 105 5.67 8.40 -6.53
N GLN A 106 5.30 7.32 -5.88
CA GLN A 106 5.62 5.97 -6.34
C GLN A 106 4.36 5.11 -6.40
N LEU A 107 4.33 4.19 -7.34
CA LEU A 107 3.21 3.30 -7.57
C LEU A 107 3.67 1.85 -7.42
N CYS A 108 2.84 1.04 -6.79
CA CYS A 108 2.97 -0.41 -6.88
C CYS A 108 1.61 -1.06 -7.07
N VAL A 109 1.60 -2.23 -7.67
CA VAL A 109 0.37 -3.01 -7.89
C VAL A 109 0.36 -4.19 -6.92
N GLY A 110 -0.68 -4.27 -6.10
CA GLY A 110 -0.95 -5.44 -5.26
C GLY A 110 -1.90 -6.39 -5.98
N TYR A 111 -1.56 -7.66 -6.00
CA TYR A 111 -2.36 -8.71 -6.63
C TYR A 111 -2.98 -9.63 -5.57
N ASN A 112 -4.19 -10.12 -5.84
CA ASN A 112 -4.89 -11.06 -4.98
C ASN A 112 -4.93 -10.60 -3.51
N LEU A 113 -5.43 -9.40 -3.31
CA LEU A 113 -5.47 -8.75 -2.00
C LEU A 113 -6.40 -9.48 -1.04
N PRO A 114 -6.19 -9.35 0.29
CA PRO A 114 -7.09 -9.90 1.29
C PRO A 114 -8.51 -9.33 1.14
N ARG A 115 -9.51 -10.08 1.61
CA ARG A 115 -10.90 -9.63 1.61
C ARG A 115 -11.07 -8.30 2.35
N GLU A 116 -10.38 -8.15 3.46
CA GLU A 116 -10.32 -6.93 4.26
C GLU A 116 -8.96 -6.87 4.95
N ALA A 117 -8.32 -5.71 4.97
CA ALA A 117 -7.00 -5.55 5.57
C ALA A 117 -6.73 -4.12 6.03
N GLU A 118 -5.85 -4.01 7.03
CA GLU A 118 -5.11 -2.81 7.35
C GLU A 118 -3.81 -2.82 6.56
N TYR A 119 -3.31 -1.64 6.20
CA TYR A 119 -2.07 -1.50 5.41
C TYR A 119 -1.00 -0.77 6.20
N TYR A 120 0.25 -1.14 5.94
CA TYR A 120 1.43 -0.66 6.67
C TYR A 120 2.54 -0.33 5.69
N LEU A 121 3.30 0.74 5.98
CA LEU A 121 4.57 1.00 5.31
C LEU A 121 5.73 0.58 6.22
N TYR A 122 6.62 -0.19 5.66
CA TYR A 122 7.84 -0.64 6.31
C TYR A 122 9.07 0.02 5.68
N ASN A 123 9.77 0.84 6.46
CA ASN A 123 11.01 1.47 6.06
C ASN A 123 12.19 0.55 6.39
N ALA A 124 12.32 -0.55 5.63
CA ALA A 124 13.22 -1.66 5.97
C ALA A 124 14.71 -1.27 5.88
N SER A 125 15.10 -0.54 4.84
CA SER A 125 16.52 -0.37 4.53
C SER A 125 16.85 0.89 3.72
N THR A 126 16.02 1.92 3.75
CA THR A 126 16.31 3.16 3.02
C THR A 126 17.43 3.97 3.64
N GLY A 127 17.78 3.67 4.90
CA GLY A 127 18.84 4.33 5.64
C GLY A 127 18.43 5.67 6.25
N GLN A 128 17.28 6.21 5.92
CA GLN A 128 16.80 7.51 6.38
C GLN A 128 15.35 7.45 6.85
N THR A 129 14.95 8.43 7.65
CA THR A 129 13.58 8.56 8.13
C THR A 129 12.68 9.16 7.05
N VAL A 130 11.56 8.50 6.77
CA VAL A 130 10.46 9.10 5.99
C VAL A 130 9.84 10.21 6.82
N SER A 131 9.79 11.42 6.27
CA SER A 131 9.21 12.57 6.98
C SER A 131 7.71 12.40 7.21
N ALA A 132 7.17 13.01 8.26
CA ALA A 132 5.74 13.07 8.48
C ALA A 132 5.02 13.77 7.31
N GLY A 133 3.77 13.39 7.08
CA GLY A 133 2.97 13.93 5.99
C GLY A 133 2.90 13.03 4.76
N TRP A 134 3.39 11.78 4.84
CA TRP A 134 3.25 10.84 3.73
C TRP A 134 1.77 10.45 3.52
N THR A 135 1.46 10.09 2.28
CA THR A 135 0.12 9.62 1.91
C THR A 135 0.19 8.23 1.30
N LEU A 136 -0.90 7.49 1.44
CA LEU A 136 -1.10 6.20 0.78
C LEU A 136 -2.53 6.13 0.26
N LYS A 137 -2.68 5.86 -1.03
CA LYS A 137 -3.98 5.71 -1.69
C LYS A 137 -4.01 4.43 -2.48
N VAL A 138 -5.20 3.88 -2.68
CA VAL A 138 -5.40 2.68 -3.50
C VAL A 138 -6.54 2.91 -4.48
N THR A 139 -6.33 2.50 -5.73
CA THR A 139 -7.39 2.42 -6.75
C THR A 139 -7.69 0.95 -6.99
N PRO A 140 -8.91 0.48 -6.70
CA PRO A 140 -9.32 -0.89 -6.97
C PRO A 140 -9.20 -1.22 -8.46
N ARG A 141 -8.76 -2.43 -8.78
CA ARG A 141 -8.55 -2.86 -10.17
C ARG A 141 -8.99 -4.30 -10.38
N THR A 142 -9.65 -4.55 -11.49
CA THR A 142 -10.02 -5.89 -11.93
C THR A 142 -9.95 -6.01 -13.44
N TYR A 143 -9.98 -7.22 -13.93
CA TYR A 143 -10.25 -7.48 -15.35
C TYR A 143 -11.76 -7.55 -15.59
N ALA A 144 -12.20 -7.01 -16.71
CA ALA A 144 -13.57 -7.15 -17.21
C ALA A 144 -13.55 -7.44 -18.70
N PRO A 145 -14.52 -8.21 -19.24
CA PRO A 145 -14.66 -8.32 -20.68
C PRO A 145 -14.91 -6.94 -21.29
N ALA A 146 -14.34 -6.69 -22.46
CA ALA A 146 -14.68 -5.51 -23.24
C ALA A 146 -16.14 -5.59 -23.67
N ALA A 147 -16.87 -4.52 -23.45
CA ALA A 147 -18.28 -4.44 -23.80
C ALA A 147 -18.48 -4.30 -25.32
#